data_9c8e84744cfa48cc2c73c6b97fb0d89e
#
_entry.id   9c8e84744cfa48cc2c73c6b97fb0d89e
#
_cell.length_a   1.000
_cell.length_b   1.000
_cell.length_c   1.000
_cell.angle_alpha   90.00
_cell.angle_beta   90.00
_cell.angle_gamma   90.00
#
_symmetry.space_group_name_H-M   'P 1'
#
loop_
_entity.id
_entity.type
_entity.pdbx_description
1 polymer ?
#
loop_
_entity_poly.entity_id
_entity_poly.type
_entity_poly.pdbx_seq_one_letter_code
_entity_poly.pdbx_strand_id
1 'polypeptide(L)'
;MRRIMIHGIAVLSLAATAAAQEPTRETPPPPGPLRPFSVPVIRETRLPNGIRVAVAERRSLPIVHARIIVNAGSVLEPADKSGLASLTGGLLIEGGAGGMTSAQLAQRIDAIAAQITASSSFSLASVNVTSLRNVFDSAMGLAATAVRSPMFDANEFNRVKAQALAGYEQAMSSAEAVADRTWSRAMYAAEAPYSRSPAGTATTLNSITRDDVVGWHSRMYAPANTTILFVGDISYDDAVALVTRLFGDWATAGTAVPLPANPYRQTTGPRVILVDRPGSVQSSIYVGVPGIPTAHPDFFKMLVFNRIMGGGFTSRINTNLRERRGFTYGANTQNAALQNAGTFYASSSVRTNATDSALAEVMNEFNRMVNEQVPAEEYQAAVNNLVASFPASVQSVQELAGRLQTLLIYGMPLDYYNTYRERLAAVTAPEVQAIARQRLAPNAITMVVVGDLATIEAPIRARNFGAVEVWDRNGVKLK
;
A
#
# COMPACT_ATOMS: atom_id res chain seq x y z
N MET A 1 -54.55 74.29 26.80
CA MET A 1 -54.10 73.62 28.00
C MET A 1 -53.36 72.35 27.70
N ARG A 2 -52.27 72.07 28.38
CA ARG A 2 -51.34 70.98 28.33
C ARG A 2 -50.30 71.00 27.15
N ARG A 3 -49.13 71.57 27.48
CA ARG A 3 -47.90 71.42 26.80
C ARG A 3 -47.39 70.01 26.97
N ILE A 4 -47.02 69.34 25.89
CA ILE A 4 -46.24 68.09 25.92
C ILE A 4 -44.82 68.42 25.46
N MET A 5 -43.88 68.36 26.38
CA MET A 5 -42.43 68.42 26.16
C MET A 5 -41.99 67.13 25.51
N ILE A 6 -41.42 67.22 24.29
CA ILE A 6 -40.73 66.10 23.67
C ILE A 6 -39.25 66.21 24.01
N HIS A 7 -38.75 65.29 24.84
CA HIS A 7 -37.30 65.12 25.10
C HIS A 7 -36.70 64.31 24.00
N GLY A 8 -35.85 64.93 23.20
CA GLY A 8 -35.00 64.23 22.23
C GLY A 8 -33.84 63.51 22.95
N ILE A 9 -33.82 62.19 22.90
CA ILE A 9 -32.68 61.37 23.33
C ILE A 9 -31.72 61.25 22.16
N ALA A 10 -30.55 61.93 22.26
CA ALA A 10 -29.44 61.76 21.33
C ALA A 10 -28.75 60.42 21.69
N VAL A 11 -28.89 59.42 20.80
CA VAL A 11 -28.14 58.16 20.89
C VAL A 11 -26.78 58.41 20.25
N LEU A 12 -25.74 58.57 21.04
CA LEU A 12 -24.35 58.50 20.61
C LEU A 12 -24.01 57.03 20.26
N SER A 13 -23.94 56.73 18.98
CA SER A 13 -23.41 55.47 18.49
C SER A 13 -21.86 55.49 18.58
N LEU A 14 -21.32 54.90 19.66
CA LEU A 14 -19.90 54.52 19.67
C LEU A 14 -19.69 53.37 18.70
N ALA A 15 -19.20 53.66 17.52
CA ALA A 15 -18.62 52.66 16.62
C ALA A 15 -17.26 52.21 17.24
N ALA A 16 -17.29 51.18 18.07
CA ALA A 16 -16.09 50.45 18.44
C ALA A 16 -15.60 49.73 17.22
N THR A 17 -14.57 50.24 16.56
CA THR A 17 -13.76 49.46 15.60
C THR A 17 -13.10 48.35 16.38
N ALA A 18 -13.72 47.18 16.37
CA ALA A 18 -13.05 45.94 16.73
C ALA A 18 -11.95 45.76 15.69
N ALA A 19 -10.74 46.20 15.97
CA ALA A 19 -9.56 45.74 15.29
C ALA A 19 -9.54 44.23 15.56
N ALA A 20 -9.92 43.43 14.56
CA ALA A 20 -9.70 42.01 14.59
C ALA A 20 -8.17 41.85 14.73
N GLN A 21 -7.72 41.56 15.95
CA GLN A 21 -6.36 41.08 16.15
C GLN A 21 -6.27 39.84 15.29
N GLU A 22 -5.49 39.91 14.20
CA GLU A 22 -5.04 38.70 13.54
C GLU A 22 -4.47 37.81 14.64
N PRO A 23 -4.95 36.56 14.79
CA PRO A 23 -4.37 35.68 15.78
C PRO A 23 -2.87 35.61 15.47
N THR A 24 -2.05 36.18 16.34
CA THR A 24 -0.60 35.99 16.29
C THR A 24 -0.40 34.49 16.35
N ARG A 25 -0.12 33.88 15.19
CA ARG A 25 0.30 32.49 15.16
C ARG A 25 1.61 32.43 15.93
N GLU A 26 1.53 32.04 17.19
CA GLU A 26 2.72 31.72 17.95
C GLU A 26 3.52 30.69 17.13
N THR A 27 4.75 30.99 16.87
CA THR A 27 5.66 30.04 16.21
C THR A 27 5.70 28.79 17.11
N PRO A 28 5.36 27.59 16.61
CA PRO A 28 5.44 26.40 17.43
C PRO A 28 6.81 26.30 18.08
N PRO A 29 6.91 25.89 19.35
CA PRO A 29 8.21 25.72 19.98
C PRO A 29 9.08 24.77 19.15
N PRO A 30 10.40 24.99 19.07
CA PRO A 30 11.26 24.09 18.34
C PRO A 30 11.08 22.66 18.84
N PRO A 31 11.13 21.66 17.93
CA PRO A 31 10.99 20.27 18.34
C PRO A 31 12.05 19.93 19.38
N GLY A 32 11.66 19.34 20.50
CA GLY A 32 12.58 18.86 21.51
C GLY A 32 13.47 17.72 20.96
N PRO A 33 14.49 17.31 21.72
CA PRO A 33 15.36 16.20 21.31
C PRO A 33 14.52 14.94 21.10
N LEU A 34 14.85 14.19 20.06
CA LEU A 34 14.17 12.93 19.75
C LEU A 34 14.31 11.95 20.92
N ARG A 35 13.20 11.47 21.45
CA ARG A 35 13.24 10.45 22.50
C ARG A 35 13.89 9.17 21.96
N PRO A 36 14.69 8.46 22.78
CA PRO A 36 15.18 7.13 22.43
C PRO A 36 14.02 6.22 22.03
N PHE A 37 14.20 5.47 20.98
CA PHE A 37 13.19 4.55 20.45
C PHE A 37 13.89 3.26 20.04
N SER A 38 13.35 2.13 20.45
CA SER A 38 13.81 0.81 20.01
C SER A 38 12.61 -0.07 19.66
N VAL A 39 12.77 -0.87 18.64
CA VAL A 39 11.85 -1.95 18.30
C VAL A 39 12.18 -3.16 19.18
N PRO A 40 11.18 -3.91 19.68
CA PRO A 40 11.45 -5.14 20.42
C PRO A 40 12.37 -6.08 19.67
N VAL A 41 13.28 -6.72 20.40
CA VAL A 41 14.18 -7.74 19.83
C VAL A 41 13.36 -8.92 19.31
N ILE A 42 13.63 -9.30 18.06
CA ILE A 42 13.00 -10.46 17.44
C ILE A 42 13.86 -11.69 17.80
N ARG A 43 13.23 -12.69 18.43
CA ARG A 43 13.81 -14.03 18.61
C ARG A 43 13.17 -14.97 17.60
N GLU A 44 13.95 -15.82 16.97
CA GLU A 44 13.41 -16.75 15.98
C GLU A 44 13.99 -18.16 16.12
N THR A 45 13.23 -19.12 15.63
CA THR A 45 13.66 -20.51 15.47
C THR A 45 12.97 -21.14 14.26
N ARG A 46 13.43 -22.33 13.90
CA ARG A 46 12.78 -23.15 12.87
C ARG A 46 12.43 -24.50 13.47
N LEU A 47 11.16 -24.88 13.33
CA LEU A 47 10.69 -26.20 13.76
C LEU A 47 11.23 -27.32 12.85
N PRO A 48 11.25 -28.59 13.33
CA PRO A 48 11.72 -29.74 12.54
C PRO A 48 10.99 -29.90 11.20
N ASN A 49 9.71 -29.52 11.10
CA ASN A 49 8.93 -29.55 9.86
C ASN A 49 9.19 -28.38 8.92
N GLY A 50 10.06 -27.43 9.28
CA GLY A 50 10.48 -26.33 8.45
C GLY A 50 9.79 -24.98 8.73
N ILE A 51 8.75 -24.91 9.56
CA ILE A 51 8.10 -23.65 9.92
C ILE A 51 9.09 -22.74 10.66
N ARG A 52 9.22 -21.48 10.18
CA ARG A 52 9.94 -20.42 10.87
C ARG A 52 9.01 -19.75 11.88
N VAL A 53 9.42 -19.69 13.14
CA VAL A 53 8.69 -18.98 14.21
C VAL A 53 9.50 -17.77 14.63
N ALA A 54 8.88 -16.58 14.62
CA ALA A 54 9.52 -15.33 15.03
C ALA A 54 8.64 -14.65 16.09
N VAL A 55 9.24 -14.11 17.14
CA VAL A 55 8.53 -13.51 18.28
C VAL A 55 9.15 -12.18 18.65
N ALA A 56 8.33 -11.15 18.74
CA ALA A 56 8.66 -9.83 19.29
C ALA A 56 7.77 -9.59 20.52
N GLU A 57 8.32 -9.82 21.71
CA GLU A 57 7.58 -9.67 22.98
C GLU A 57 7.28 -8.20 23.26
N ARG A 58 6.01 -7.88 23.52
CA ARG A 58 5.55 -6.54 23.89
C ARG A 58 4.39 -6.63 24.90
N ARG A 59 4.73 -6.55 26.18
CA ARG A 59 3.82 -6.83 27.31
C ARG A 59 3.09 -5.59 27.85
N SER A 60 3.05 -4.47 27.07
CA SER A 60 2.40 -3.23 27.52
C SER A 60 0.87 -3.33 27.60
N LEU A 61 0.29 -4.22 26.83
CA LEU A 61 -1.16 -4.54 26.82
C LEU A 61 -1.33 -6.07 26.75
N PRO A 62 -2.37 -6.64 27.33
CA PRO A 62 -2.63 -8.08 27.30
C PRO A 62 -3.22 -8.51 25.94
N ILE A 63 -2.59 -8.10 24.83
CA ILE A 63 -3.00 -8.37 23.47
C ILE A 63 -1.88 -9.09 22.75
N VAL A 64 -2.25 -10.12 22.00
CA VAL A 64 -1.34 -10.81 21.08
C VAL A 64 -1.85 -10.69 19.66
N HIS A 65 -0.94 -10.38 18.75
CA HIS A 65 -1.17 -10.45 17.31
C HIS A 65 -0.24 -11.49 16.71
N ALA A 66 -0.79 -12.40 15.92
CA ALA A 66 -0.01 -13.35 15.13
C ALA A 66 -0.30 -13.19 13.64
N ARG A 67 0.72 -13.44 12.82
CA ARG A 67 0.60 -13.58 11.37
C ARG A 67 1.12 -14.95 10.96
N ILE A 68 0.25 -15.77 10.40
CA ILE A 68 0.63 -16.98 9.68
C ILE A 68 0.87 -16.55 8.24
N ILE A 69 2.12 -16.48 7.83
CA ILE A 69 2.56 -15.95 6.54
C ILE A 69 2.97 -17.14 5.68
N VAL A 70 2.37 -17.25 4.51
CA VAL A 70 2.69 -18.30 3.53
C VAL A 70 3.20 -17.67 2.24
N ASN A 71 4.32 -18.17 1.71
CA ASN A 71 4.83 -17.74 0.40
C ASN A 71 3.93 -18.28 -0.72
N ALA A 72 2.72 -17.72 -0.81
CA ALA A 72 1.65 -18.12 -1.73
C ALA A 72 0.98 -16.89 -2.36
N GLY A 73 1.79 -15.87 -2.68
CA GLY A 73 1.30 -14.65 -3.29
C GLY A 73 1.02 -14.77 -4.78
N SER A 74 0.36 -13.76 -5.34
CA SER A 74 -0.09 -13.74 -6.75
C SER A 74 1.05 -13.75 -7.76
N VAL A 75 2.28 -13.41 -7.38
CA VAL A 75 3.45 -13.55 -8.27
C VAL A 75 3.74 -14.98 -8.69
N LEU A 76 3.24 -15.97 -7.95
CA LEU A 76 3.43 -17.40 -8.20
C LEU A 76 2.25 -18.03 -8.95
N GLU A 77 1.20 -17.26 -9.24
CA GLU A 77 0.03 -17.73 -9.98
C GLU A 77 0.35 -17.99 -11.46
N PRO A 78 -0.29 -18.97 -12.09
CA PRO A 78 -0.34 -19.04 -13.55
C PRO A 78 -0.95 -17.75 -14.12
N ALA A 79 -0.44 -17.30 -15.28
CA ALA A 79 -0.82 -16.01 -15.85
C ALA A 79 -2.33 -15.93 -16.19
N ASP A 80 -2.92 -17.06 -16.61
CA ASP A 80 -4.33 -17.21 -16.93
C ASP A 80 -5.24 -17.43 -15.72
N LYS A 81 -4.67 -17.51 -14.51
CA LYS A 81 -5.38 -17.72 -13.24
C LYS A 81 -5.15 -16.57 -12.24
N SER A 82 -4.85 -15.36 -12.72
CA SER A 82 -4.71 -14.21 -11.82
C SER A 82 -5.96 -14.03 -10.95
N GLY A 83 -5.76 -13.86 -9.64
CA GLY A 83 -6.82 -13.83 -8.63
C GLY A 83 -6.96 -15.13 -7.83
N LEU A 84 -6.26 -16.21 -8.23
CA LEU A 84 -6.34 -17.51 -7.57
C LEU A 84 -5.84 -17.46 -6.13
N ALA A 85 -4.70 -16.81 -5.86
CA ALA A 85 -4.17 -16.63 -4.52
C ALA A 85 -5.13 -15.83 -3.63
N SER A 86 -5.75 -14.77 -4.19
CA SER A 86 -6.72 -13.95 -3.47
C SER A 86 -7.99 -14.71 -3.13
N LEU A 87 -8.55 -15.45 -4.07
CA LEU A 87 -9.72 -16.31 -3.82
C LEU A 87 -9.39 -17.39 -2.78
N THR A 88 -8.25 -18.06 -2.90
CA THR A 88 -7.81 -19.07 -1.92
C THR A 88 -7.66 -18.47 -0.54
N GLY A 89 -7.00 -17.30 -0.43
CA GLY A 89 -6.81 -16.61 0.83
C GLY A 89 -8.14 -16.28 1.52
N GLY A 90 -9.11 -15.69 0.80
CA GLY A 90 -10.44 -15.40 1.33
C GLY A 90 -11.19 -16.66 1.80
N LEU A 91 -11.11 -17.71 1.01
CA LEU A 91 -11.80 -18.98 1.27
C LEU A 91 -11.23 -19.78 2.45
N LEU A 92 -10.04 -19.46 2.98
CA LEU A 92 -9.55 -20.10 4.21
C LEU A 92 -10.49 -19.90 5.40
N ILE A 93 -11.14 -18.75 5.48
CA ILE A 93 -12.11 -18.41 6.53
C ILE A 93 -13.54 -18.58 6.01
N GLU A 94 -13.84 -17.96 4.88
CA GLU A 94 -15.19 -17.91 4.32
C GLU A 94 -15.65 -19.25 3.73
N GLY A 95 -14.73 -20.17 3.41
CA GLY A 95 -15.03 -21.51 2.90
C GLY A 95 -15.35 -22.56 3.97
N GLY A 96 -15.27 -22.20 5.26
CA GLY A 96 -15.35 -23.13 6.36
C GLY A 96 -14.06 -23.95 6.54
N ALA A 97 -13.87 -24.53 7.73
CA ALA A 97 -12.65 -25.28 8.05
C ALA A 97 -12.88 -26.33 9.13
N GLY A 98 -12.16 -27.45 9.08
CA GLY A 98 -12.14 -28.48 10.13
C GLY A 98 -13.52 -29.08 10.41
N GLY A 99 -14.36 -29.26 9.40
CA GLY A 99 -15.74 -29.74 9.52
C GLY A 99 -16.76 -28.68 9.97
N MET A 100 -16.32 -27.43 10.23
CA MET A 100 -17.19 -26.30 10.56
C MET A 100 -17.58 -25.56 9.27
N THR A 101 -18.86 -25.28 9.10
CA THR A 101 -19.31 -24.33 8.07
C THR A 101 -18.76 -22.93 8.30
N SER A 102 -18.81 -22.05 7.30
CA SER A 102 -18.43 -20.64 7.40
C SER A 102 -19.09 -19.95 8.60
N ALA A 103 -20.40 -20.13 8.75
CA ALA A 103 -21.19 -19.55 9.85
C ALA A 103 -20.76 -20.10 11.24
N GLN A 104 -20.49 -21.41 11.35
CA GLN A 104 -20.03 -21.99 12.61
C GLN A 104 -18.62 -21.53 12.99
N LEU A 105 -17.73 -21.37 12.00
CA LEU A 105 -16.39 -20.83 12.23
C LEU A 105 -16.46 -19.37 12.69
N ALA A 106 -17.25 -18.54 12.02
CA ALA A 106 -17.48 -17.14 12.40
C ALA A 106 -18.04 -17.04 13.84
N GLN A 107 -19.06 -17.85 14.17
CA GLN A 107 -19.64 -17.90 15.50
C GLN A 107 -18.62 -18.23 16.59
N ARG A 108 -17.70 -19.18 16.34
CA ARG A 108 -16.65 -19.53 17.28
C ARG A 108 -15.61 -18.43 17.46
N ILE A 109 -15.27 -17.73 16.38
CA ILE A 109 -14.37 -16.57 16.42
C ILE A 109 -15.00 -15.43 17.26
N ASP A 110 -16.27 -15.12 17.00
CA ASP A 110 -17.01 -14.06 17.70
C ASP A 110 -17.19 -14.37 19.20
N ALA A 111 -17.46 -15.64 19.54
CA ALA A 111 -17.64 -16.07 20.93
C ALA A 111 -16.41 -15.83 21.83
N ILE A 112 -15.22 -15.74 21.25
CA ILE A 112 -13.97 -15.44 21.99
C ILE A 112 -13.48 -14.02 21.75
N ALA A 113 -14.30 -13.17 21.11
CA ALA A 113 -13.94 -11.79 20.75
C ALA A 113 -12.56 -11.68 20.06
N ALA A 114 -12.22 -12.64 19.21
CA ALA A 114 -11.01 -12.63 18.41
C ALA A 114 -11.27 -12.00 17.02
N GLN A 115 -10.22 -11.48 16.43
CA GLN A 115 -10.22 -11.08 15.02
C GLN A 115 -9.32 -12.04 14.24
N ILE A 116 -9.90 -12.76 13.29
CA ILE A 116 -9.16 -13.64 12.37
C ILE A 116 -9.52 -13.22 10.96
N THR A 117 -8.51 -12.80 10.20
CA THR A 117 -8.67 -12.36 8.80
C THR A 117 -7.65 -13.06 7.92
N ALA A 118 -8.04 -13.35 6.68
CA ALA A 118 -7.13 -13.92 5.70
C ALA A 118 -7.09 -13.03 4.44
N SER A 119 -5.90 -12.91 3.86
CA SER A 119 -5.68 -12.08 2.66
C SER A 119 -4.47 -12.58 1.88
N SER A 120 -4.39 -12.17 0.62
CA SER A 120 -3.22 -12.39 -0.23
C SER A 120 -2.76 -11.08 -0.87
N SER A 121 -1.48 -11.01 -1.16
CA SER A 121 -0.81 -9.90 -1.84
C SER A 121 0.05 -10.42 -3.00
N PHE A 122 0.87 -9.56 -3.59
CA PHE A 122 1.84 -10.00 -4.60
C PHE A 122 2.75 -11.11 -4.09
N SER A 123 3.36 -10.94 -2.91
CA SER A 123 4.43 -11.84 -2.44
C SER A 123 3.96 -12.97 -1.54
N LEU A 124 2.83 -12.83 -0.87
CA LEU A 124 2.43 -13.75 0.20
C LEU A 124 0.92 -13.83 0.40
N ALA A 125 0.47 -14.90 1.01
CA ALA A 125 -0.81 -15.00 1.70
C ALA A 125 -0.58 -14.91 3.22
N SER A 126 -1.54 -14.35 3.95
CA SER A 126 -1.45 -14.26 5.42
C SER A 126 -2.79 -14.51 6.09
N VAL A 127 -2.74 -15.21 7.23
CA VAL A 127 -3.84 -15.25 8.18
C VAL A 127 -3.40 -14.48 9.42
N ASN A 128 -4.15 -13.45 9.75
CA ASN A 128 -3.87 -12.55 10.87
C ASN A 128 -4.81 -12.89 12.02
N VAL A 129 -4.27 -13.01 13.22
CA VAL A 129 -5.01 -13.33 14.45
C VAL A 129 -4.73 -12.22 15.47
N THR A 130 -5.76 -11.62 16.01
CA THR A 130 -5.64 -10.64 17.12
C THR A 130 -6.64 -11.00 18.20
N SER A 131 -6.20 -11.15 19.42
CA SER A 131 -7.09 -11.33 20.59
C SER A 131 -6.41 -10.94 21.89
N LEU A 132 -7.16 -10.95 22.97
CA LEU A 132 -6.62 -10.91 24.31
C LEU A 132 -5.78 -12.18 24.60
N ARG A 133 -4.76 -12.04 25.43
CA ARG A 133 -3.83 -13.14 25.77
C ARG A 133 -4.54 -14.40 26.31
N ASN A 134 -5.56 -14.23 27.14
CA ASN A 134 -6.27 -15.34 27.79
C ASN A 134 -7.07 -16.24 26.84
N VAL A 135 -7.46 -15.75 25.65
CA VAL A 135 -8.19 -16.52 24.62
C VAL A 135 -7.35 -16.76 23.36
N PHE A 136 -6.10 -16.31 23.35
CA PHE A 136 -5.26 -16.34 22.17
C PHE A 136 -4.96 -17.76 21.67
N ASP A 137 -4.76 -18.72 22.58
CA ASP A 137 -4.52 -20.12 22.23
C ASP A 137 -5.71 -20.72 21.44
N SER A 138 -6.94 -20.36 21.84
CA SER A 138 -8.16 -20.78 21.12
C SER A 138 -8.25 -20.11 19.76
N ALA A 139 -7.95 -18.80 19.69
CA ALA A 139 -7.96 -18.06 18.41
C ALA A 139 -6.92 -18.62 17.42
N MET A 140 -5.69 -18.90 17.88
CA MET A 140 -4.67 -19.54 17.06
C MET A 140 -5.05 -20.95 16.62
N GLY A 141 -5.77 -21.70 17.45
CA GLY A 141 -6.30 -23.03 17.09
C GLY A 141 -7.30 -22.96 15.93
N LEU A 142 -8.22 -21.97 15.95
CA LEU A 142 -9.15 -21.74 14.83
C LEU A 142 -8.40 -21.34 13.55
N ALA A 143 -7.44 -20.44 13.64
CA ALA A 143 -6.62 -20.02 12.51
C ALA A 143 -5.77 -21.18 11.95
N ALA A 144 -5.18 -22.00 12.81
CA ALA A 144 -4.44 -23.20 12.40
C ALA A 144 -5.35 -24.18 11.63
N THR A 145 -6.58 -24.37 12.11
CA THR A 145 -7.57 -25.21 11.44
C THR A 145 -7.92 -24.65 10.05
N ALA A 146 -8.13 -23.33 9.94
CA ALA A 146 -8.42 -22.68 8.68
C ALA A 146 -7.27 -22.80 7.66
N VAL A 147 -6.02 -22.72 8.12
CA VAL A 147 -4.83 -22.86 7.26
C VAL A 147 -4.58 -24.30 6.83
N ARG A 148 -4.76 -25.27 7.75
CA ARG A 148 -4.37 -26.67 7.54
C ARG A 148 -5.48 -27.53 6.92
N SER A 149 -6.73 -27.19 7.21
CA SER A 149 -7.90 -28.03 6.85
C SER A 149 -9.08 -27.18 6.38
N PRO A 150 -8.89 -26.26 5.40
CA PRO A 150 -10.01 -25.52 4.82
C PRO A 150 -10.93 -26.49 4.06
N MET A 151 -12.23 -26.23 4.10
CA MET A 151 -13.21 -27.08 3.40
C MET A 151 -13.43 -26.65 1.96
N PHE A 152 -13.24 -25.39 1.66
CA PHE A 152 -13.52 -24.80 0.34
C PHE A 152 -14.91 -25.24 -0.16
N ASP A 153 -15.93 -25.02 0.68
CA ASP A 153 -17.30 -25.40 0.34
C ASP A 153 -17.70 -24.85 -1.04
N ALA A 154 -18.44 -25.65 -1.82
CA ALA A 154 -18.78 -25.30 -3.21
C ALA A 154 -19.69 -24.07 -3.30
N ASN A 155 -20.64 -23.91 -2.36
CA ASN A 155 -21.53 -22.75 -2.36
C ASN A 155 -20.76 -21.50 -1.94
N GLU A 156 -19.90 -21.61 -0.93
CA GLU A 156 -19.04 -20.50 -0.49
C GLU A 156 -18.02 -20.11 -1.57
N PHE A 157 -17.44 -21.08 -2.29
CA PHE A 157 -16.60 -20.79 -3.45
C PHE A 157 -17.35 -19.97 -4.50
N ASN A 158 -18.56 -20.38 -4.86
CA ASN A 158 -19.36 -19.65 -5.84
C ASN A 158 -19.73 -18.25 -5.35
N ARG A 159 -20.07 -18.10 -4.07
CA ARG A 159 -20.39 -16.82 -3.45
C ARG A 159 -19.18 -15.86 -3.44
N VAL A 160 -18.02 -16.33 -2.98
CA VAL A 160 -16.80 -15.53 -2.92
C VAL A 160 -16.30 -15.15 -4.31
N LYS A 161 -16.39 -16.08 -5.28
CA LYS A 161 -16.06 -15.80 -6.68
C LYS A 161 -17.00 -14.75 -7.29
N ALA A 162 -18.30 -14.82 -7.01
CA ALA A 162 -19.27 -13.82 -7.47
C ALA A 162 -18.99 -12.44 -6.84
N GLN A 163 -18.61 -12.39 -5.55
CA GLN A 163 -18.19 -11.14 -4.90
C GLN A 163 -16.91 -10.57 -5.53
N ALA A 164 -15.93 -11.41 -5.86
CA ALA A 164 -14.70 -10.97 -6.53
C ALA A 164 -14.99 -10.38 -7.92
N LEU A 165 -15.90 -11.00 -8.69
CA LEU A 165 -16.35 -10.49 -9.99
C LEU A 165 -17.08 -9.15 -9.84
N ALA A 166 -18.00 -9.03 -8.88
CA ALA A 166 -18.69 -7.77 -8.60
C ALA A 166 -17.71 -6.67 -8.16
N GLY A 167 -16.73 -7.02 -7.33
CA GLY A 167 -15.64 -6.11 -6.92
C GLY A 167 -14.78 -5.66 -8.10
N TYR A 168 -14.50 -6.56 -9.05
CA TYR A 168 -13.82 -6.20 -10.30
C TYR A 168 -14.63 -5.18 -11.11
N GLU A 169 -15.92 -5.44 -11.37
CA GLU A 169 -16.77 -4.52 -12.14
C GLU A 169 -16.90 -3.15 -11.45
N GLN A 170 -17.05 -3.15 -10.12
CA GLN A 170 -17.05 -1.91 -9.35
C GLN A 170 -15.73 -1.16 -9.49
N ALA A 171 -14.59 -1.82 -9.41
CA ALA A 171 -13.28 -1.20 -9.61
C ALA A 171 -13.15 -0.64 -11.04
N MET A 172 -13.62 -1.36 -12.05
CA MET A 172 -13.57 -0.91 -13.46
C MET A 172 -14.51 0.27 -13.75
N SER A 173 -15.40 0.62 -12.83
CA SER A 173 -16.19 1.86 -12.90
C SER A 173 -15.43 3.10 -12.40
N SER A 174 -14.26 2.93 -11.76
CA SER A 174 -13.41 4.02 -11.26
C SER A 174 -12.26 4.32 -12.22
N ALA A 175 -12.09 5.60 -12.59
CA ALA A 175 -10.95 6.04 -13.41
C ALA A 175 -9.61 5.76 -12.72
N GLU A 176 -9.54 5.91 -11.40
CA GLU A 176 -8.34 5.64 -10.61
C GLU A 176 -7.95 4.16 -10.64
N ALA A 177 -8.90 3.25 -10.41
CA ALA A 177 -8.62 1.82 -10.44
C ALA A 177 -8.23 1.33 -11.85
N VAL A 178 -8.80 1.90 -12.91
CA VAL A 178 -8.38 1.64 -14.29
C VAL A 178 -6.95 2.16 -14.51
N ALA A 179 -6.64 3.37 -14.02
CA ALA A 179 -5.29 3.95 -14.13
C ALA A 179 -4.24 3.11 -13.39
N ASP A 180 -4.52 2.64 -12.18
CA ASP A 180 -3.62 1.79 -11.39
C ASP A 180 -3.29 0.46 -12.10
N ARG A 181 -4.32 -0.22 -12.65
CA ARG A 181 -4.15 -1.43 -13.44
C ARG A 181 -3.37 -1.18 -14.74
N THR A 182 -3.68 -0.09 -15.42
CA THR A 182 -2.97 0.32 -16.64
C THR A 182 -1.53 0.67 -16.32
N TRP A 183 -1.27 1.33 -15.18
CA TRP A 183 0.08 1.65 -14.72
C TRP A 183 0.94 0.40 -14.55
N SER A 184 0.45 -0.61 -13.83
CA SER A 184 1.17 -1.86 -13.64
C SER A 184 1.51 -2.54 -14.99
N ARG A 185 0.56 -2.60 -15.92
CA ARG A 185 0.77 -3.14 -17.28
C ARG A 185 1.71 -2.30 -18.13
N ALA A 186 1.70 -0.99 -17.91
CA ALA A 186 2.59 -0.07 -18.61
C ALA A 186 4.03 -0.20 -18.13
N MET A 187 4.25 -0.41 -16.84
CA MET A 187 5.57 -0.40 -16.23
C MET A 187 6.31 -1.71 -16.39
N TYR A 188 5.63 -2.84 -16.28
CA TYR A 188 6.25 -4.16 -16.33
C TYR A 188 6.07 -4.82 -17.70
N ALA A 189 6.99 -5.73 -18.06
CA ALA A 189 6.83 -6.58 -19.23
C ALA A 189 5.54 -7.43 -19.11
N ALA A 190 4.95 -7.82 -20.22
CA ALA A 190 3.65 -8.48 -20.22
C ALA A 190 3.65 -9.81 -19.45
N GLU A 191 4.75 -10.54 -19.50
CA GLU A 191 4.98 -11.80 -18.80
C GLU A 191 5.30 -11.62 -17.31
N ALA A 192 5.72 -10.42 -16.89
CA ALA A 192 6.07 -10.17 -15.51
C ALA A 192 4.85 -10.28 -14.58
N PRO A 193 4.93 -11.00 -13.46
CA PRO A 193 3.82 -11.12 -12.51
C PRO A 193 3.27 -9.79 -12.00
N TYR A 194 4.14 -8.77 -11.78
CA TYR A 194 3.68 -7.45 -11.33
C TYR A 194 2.92 -6.64 -12.39
N SER A 195 2.88 -7.11 -13.66
CA SER A 195 2.01 -6.52 -14.68
C SER A 195 0.53 -6.85 -14.46
N ARG A 196 0.23 -7.86 -13.63
CA ARG A 196 -1.11 -8.40 -13.38
C ARG A 196 -1.62 -7.97 -12.01
N SER A 197 -2.93 -7.72 -11.92
CA SER A 197 -3.56 -7.41 -10.63
C SER A 197 -3.71 -8.67 -9.76
N PRO A 198 -3.35 -8.63 -8.47
CA PRO A 198 -3.62 -9.73 -7.56
C PRO A 198 -5.10 -10.08 -7.40
N ALA A 199 -6.00 -9.11 -7.66
CA ALA A 199 -7.44 -9.33 -7.65
C ALA A 199 -7.98 -10.01 -8.92
N GLY A 200 -7.12 -10.28 -9.91
CA GLY A 200 -7.52 -10.87 -11.18
C GLY A 200 -8.25 -9.91 -12.13
N THR A 201 -8.86 -10.49 -13.16
CA THR A 201 -9.73 -9.84 -14.14
C THR A 201 -11.02 -10.64 -14.27
N ALA A 202 -12.08 -10.12 -14.91
CA ALA A 202 -13.29 -10.87 -15.16
C ALA A 202 -12.98 -12.19 -15.89
N THR A 203 -12.08 -12.18 -16.89
CA THR A 203 -11.68 -13.35 -17.64
C THR A 203 -11.01 -14.41 -16.76
N THR A 204 -9.99 -14.01 -15.99
CA THR A 204 -9.25 -14.95 -15.14
C THR A 204 -10.09 -15.46 -13.98
N LEU A 205 -10.88 -14.59 -13.33
CA LEU A 205 -11.79 -14.98 -12.26
C LEU A 205 -12.83 -16.00 -12.74
N ASN A 206 -13.41 -15.80 -13.95
CA ASN A 206 -14.35 -16.76 -14.52
C ASN A 206 -13.71 -18.11 -14.83
N SER A 207 -12.42 -18.14 -15.21
CA SER A 207 -11.70 -19.39 -15.50
C SER A 207 -11.29 -20.18 -14.26
N ILE A 208 -11.22 -19.55 -13.07
CA ILE A 208 -10.83 -20.22 -11.82
C ILE A 208 -11.94 -21.15 -11.37
N THR A 209 -11.59 -22.41 -11.11
CA THR A 209 -12.47 -23.44 -10.55
C THR A 209 -12.18 -23.68 -9.07
N ARG A 210 -13.08 -24.37 -8.38
CA ARG A 210 -12.83 -24.82 -6.99
C ARG A 210 -11.61 -25.75 -6.91
N ASP A 211 -11.44 -26.61 -7.91
CA ASP A 211 -10.30 -27.54 -7.97
C ASP A 211 -8.96 -26.78 -8.14
N ASP A 212 -8.95 -25.66 -8.86
CA ASP A 212 -7.78 -24.78 -8.90
C ASP A 212 -7.41 -24.25 -7.50
N VAL A 213 -8.42 -23.84 -6.70
CA VAL A 213 -8.23 -23.37 -5.32
C VAL A 213 -7.69 -24.48 -4.42
N VAL A 214 -8.27 -25.68 -4.48
CA VAL A 214 -7.80 -26.86 -3.73
C VAL A 214 -6.37 -27.22 -4.13
N GLY A 215 -6.08 -27.26 -5.43
CA GLY A 215 -4.75 -27.54 -5.97
C GLY A 215 -3.71 -26.48 -5.59
N TRP A 216 -4.10 -25.21 -5.61
CA TRP A 216 -3.23 -24.12 -5.15
C TRP A 216 -2.90 -24.24 -3.67
N HIS A 217 -3.92 -24.44 -2.83
CA HIS A 217 -3.71 -24.62 -1.40
C HIS A 217 -2.80 -25.82 -1.12
N SER A 218 -3.09 -26.99 -1.68
CA SER A 218 -2.30 -28.21 -1.47
C SER A 218 -0.83 -28.06 -1.86
N ARG A 219 -0.53 -27.26 -2.88
CA ARG A 219 0.83 -27.02 -3.38
C ARG A 219 1.56 -25.96 -2.57
N MET A 220 0.89 -24.86 -2.22
CA MET A 220 1.55 -23.67 -1.68
C MET A 220 1.53 -23.60 -0.16
N TYR A 221 0.47 -24.11 0.49
CA TYR A 221 0.31 -24.05 1.94
C TYR A 221 1.00 -25.26 2.60
N ALA A 222 2.28 -25.09 2.86
CA ALA A 222 3.15 -26.12 3.41
C ALA A 222 4.07 -25.53 4.49
N PRO A 223 4.53 -26.35 5.45
CA PRO A 223 5.44 -25.91 6.50
C PRO A 223 6.67 -25.17 5.99
N ALA A 224 7.31 -25.67 4.94
CA ALA A 224 8.52 -25.09 4.36
C ALA A 224 8.30 -23.67 3.78
N ASN A 225 7.06 -23.34 3.41
CA ASN A 225 6.66 -22.02 2.89
C ASN A 225 6.11 -21.10 3.99
N THR A 226 6.05 -21.56 5.25
CA THR A 226 5.32 -20.87 6.31
C THR A 226 6.26 -20.23 7.33
N THR A 227 5.98 -18.95 7.62
CA THR A 227 6.55 -18.22 8.76
C THR A 227 5.42 -17.79 9.68
N ILE A 228 5.54 -18.01 10.99
CA ILE A 228 4.56 -17.54 11.97
C ILE A 228 5.24 -16.49 12.84
N LEU A 229 4.74 -15.26 12.75
CA LEU A 229 5.22 -14.10 13.51
C LEU A 229 4.25 -13.78 14.63
N PHE A 230 4.78 -13.63 15.85
CA PHE A 230 4.03 -13.15 17.01
C PHE A 230 4.54 -11.79 17.46
N VAL A 231 3.62 -10.90 17.80
CA VAL A 231 3.89 -9.60 18.41
C VAL A 231 2.89 -9.37 19.54
N GLY A 232 3.36 -9.10 20.76
CA GLY A 232 2.46 -8.81 21.87
C GLY A 232 2.84 -9.50 23.17
N ASP A 233 1.83 -9.74 24.02
CA ASP A 233 1.99 -10.31 25.35
C ASP A 233 2.06 -11.86 25.28
N ILE A 234 3.09 -12.37 24.66
CA ILE A 234 3.40 -13.80 24.61
C ILE A 234 4.91 -13.98 24.71
N SER A 235 5.37 -14.94 25.52
CA SER A 235 6.77 -15.26 25.60
C SER A 235 7.23 -16.07 24.37
N TYR A 236 8.52 -16.00 24.07
CA TYR A 236 9.12 -16.80 23.01
C TYR A 236 8.84 -18.30 23.19
N ASP A 237 9.01 -18.80 24.41
CA ASP A 237 8.86 -20.25 24.71
C ASP A 237 7.38 -20.67 24.58
N ASP A 238 6.42 -19.85 25.06
CA ASP A 238 4.98 -20.12 24.89
C ASP A 238 4.59 -20.12 23.40
N ALA A 239 5.11 -19.18 22.63
CA ALA A 239 4.82 -19.08 21.19
C ALA A 239 5.35 -20.30 20.43
N VAL A 240 6.59 -20.73 20.70
CA VAL A 240 7.19 -21.92 20.09
C VAL A 240 6.41 -23.18 20.50
N ALA A 241 6.05 -23.34 21.79
CA ALA A 241 5.25 -24.47 22.28
C ALA A 241 3.86 -24.48 21.59
N LEU A 242 3.21 -23.32 21.46
CA LEU A 242 1.90 -23.19 20.79
C LEU A 242 1.98 -23.61 19.32
N VAL A 243 2.98 -23.12 18.57
CA VAL A 243 3.16 -23.52 17.16
C VAL A 243 3.50 -24.99 17.04
N THR A 244 4.35 -25.54 17.91
CA THR A 244 4.67 -26.96 17.91
C THR A 244 3.43 -27.81 18.13
N ARG A 245 2.56 -27.45 19.07
CA ARG A 245 1.28 -28.13 19.32
C ARG A 245 0.31 -28.07 18.14
N LEU A 246 0.19 -26.91 17.48
CA LEU A 246 -0.82 -26.68 16.44
C LEU A 246 -0.35 -27.09 15.03
N PHE A 247 0.95 -27.08 14.78
CA PHE A 247 1.52 -27.26 13.45
C PHE A 247 2.66 -28.28 13.38
N GLY A 248 3.11 -28.84 14.51
CA GLY A 248 4.28 -29.74 14.55
C GLY A 248 4.10 -31.01 13.73
N ASP A 249 2.88 -31.53 13.66
CA ASP A 249 2.47 -32.69 12.88
C ASP A 249 2.07 -32.34 11.43
N TRP A 250 2.12 -31.07 11.04
CA TRP A 250 1.80 -30.66 9.67
C TRP A 250 2.89 -31.13 8.72
N ALA A 251 2.57 -32.15 7.91
CA ALA A 251 3.50 -32.89 7.08
C ALA A 251 3.28 -32.69 5.57
N THR A 252 2.62 -31.60 5.17
CA THR A 252 2.42 -31.32 3.74
C THR A 252 3.76 -31.11 3.05
N ALA A 253 4.05 -31.92 2.04
CA ALA A 253 5.24 -31.75 1.24
C ALA A 253 5.08 -30.47 0.38
N GLY A 254 5.94 -29.49 0.62
CA GLY A 254 6.02 -28.28 -0.18
C GLY A 254 7.47 -27.89 -0.32
N THR A 255 7.85 -27.47 -1.50
CA THR A 255 9.16 -26.85 -1.75
C THR A 255 9.01 -25.34 -1.76
N ALA A 256 10.00 -24.64 -1.23
CA ALA A 256 10.08 -23.19 -1.39
C ALA A 256 10.13 -22.84 -2.88
N VAL A 257 9.18 -22.03 -3.32
CA VAL A 257 9.13 -21.58 -4.73
C VAL A 257 9.85 -20.24 -4.78
N PRO A 258 10.92 -20.11 -5.62
CA PRO A 258 11.60 -18.84 -5.77
C PRO A 258 10.68 -17.83 -6.44
N LEU A 259 10.82 -16.57 -6.04
CA LEU A 259 10.09 -15.48 -6.68
C LEU A 259 10.54 -15.31 -8.12
N PRO A 260 9.61 -15.20 -9.07
CA PRO A 260 9.96 -14.94 -10.46
C PRO A 260 10.52 -13.53 -10.63
N ALA A 261 11.29 -13.33 -11.70
CA ALA A 261 11.74 -12.02 -12.11
C ALA A 261 10.55 -11.14 -12.52
N ASN A 262 10.67 -9.84 -12.27
CA ASN A 262 9.67 -8.85 -12.68
C ASN A 262 10.34 -7.78 -13.54
N PRO A 263 10.73 -8.11 -14.80
CA PRO A 263 11.35 -7.17 -15.69
C PRO A 263 10.42 -6.01 -16.02
N TYR A 264 11.02 -4.81 -16.11
CA TYR A 264 10.31 -3.65 -16.62
C TYR A 264 10.11 -3.74 -18.12
N ARG A 265 9.04 -3.12 -18.60
CA ARG A 265 8.85 -2.95 -20.05
C ARG A 265 9.95 -2.07 -20.61
N GLN A 266 10.60 -2.54 -21.66
CA GLN A 266 11.60 -1.75 -22.37
C GLN A 266 10.93 -0.64 -23.17
N THR A 267 11.44 0.59 -23.05
CA THR A 267 10.95 1.77 -23.76
C THR A 267 12.10 2.49 -24.44
N THR A 268 11.88 3.03 -25.63
CA THR A 268 12.88 3.80 -26.39
C THR A 268 12.81 5.30 -26.09
N GLY A 269 11.83 5.73 -25.29
CA GLY A 269 11.63 7.12 -24.93
C GLY A 269 10.40 7.31 -24.06
N PRO A 270 10.06 8.56 -23.73
CA PRO A 270 8.88 8.86 -22.91
C PRO A 270 7.60 8.51 -23.68
N ARG A 271 6.57 8.11 -22.98
CA ARG A 271 5.30 7.71 -23.58
C ARG A 271 4.11 8.10 -22.73
N VAL A 272 2.97 8.29 -23.40
CA VAL A 272 1.68 8.60 -22.81
C VAL A 272 0.68 7.53 -23.23
N ILE A 273 0.06 6.88 -22.26
CA ILE A 273 -0.99 5.89 -22.47
C ILE A 273 -2.31 6.54 -22.08
N LEU A 274 -3.22 6.63 -23.05
CA LEU A 274 -4.55 7.17 -22.89
C LEU A 274 -5.56 6.02 -22.82
N VAL A 275 -6.46 6.09 -21.85
CA VAL A 275 -7.59 5.14 -21.73
C VAL A 275 -8.88 5.97 -21.73
N ASP A 276 -9.77 5.63 -22.66
CA ASP A 276 -11.02 6.37 -22.83
C ASP A 276 -12.03 6.05 -21.73
N ARG A 277 -12.59 7.13 -21.18
CA ARG A 277 -13.74 7.09 -20.27
C ARG A 277 -14.69 8.25 -20.60
N PRO A 278 -15.60 8.06 -21.58
CA PRO A 278 -16.45 9.09 -22.08
C PRO A 278 -17.28 9.77 -20.99
N GLY A 279 -17.40 11.11 -21.08
CA GLY A 279 -18.17 11.91 -20.14
C GLY A 279 -17.56 12.08 -18.74
N SER A 280 -16.31 11.66 -18.53
CA SER A 280 -15.63 11.87 -17.25
C SER A 280 -15.37 13.36 -17.01
N VAL A 281 -15.82 13.88 -15.87
CA VAL A 281 -15.57 15.27 -15.43
C VAL A 281 -14.16 15.44 -14.81
N GLN A 282 -13.49 14.34 -14.50
CA GLN A 282 -12.11 14.29 -14.03
C GLN A 282 -11.32 13.24 -14.81
N SER A 283 -10.01 13.49 -14.96
CA SER A 283 -9.04 12.52 -15.45
C SER A 283 -8.19 12.01 -14.29
N SER A 284 -7.98 10.70 -14.24
CA SER A 284 -6.96 10.11 -13.35
C SER A 284 -5.62 10.07 -14.08
N ILE A 285 -4.60 10.68 -13.50
CA ILE A 285 -3.25 10.78 -14.09
C ILE A 285 -2.23 10.06 -13.20
N TYR A 286 -1.33 9.30 -13.85
CA TYR A 286 -0.14 8.69 -13.26
C TYR A 286 1.07 9.10 -14.12
N VAL A 287 2.12 9.62 -13.49
CA VAL A 287 3.35 10.04 -14.16
C VAL A 287 4.53 9.52 -13.38
N GLY A 288 5.39 8.72 -13.97
CA GLY A 288 6.51 8.18 -13.20
C GLY A 288 7.46 7.28 -14.00
N VAL A 289 8.25 6.53 -13.26
CA VAL A 289 9.41 5.77 -13.74
C VAL A 289 9.54 4.42 -13.04
N PRO A 290 10.35 3.48 -13.55
CA PRO A 290 10.82 2.34 -12.78
C PRO A 290 11.46 2.78 -11.46
N GLY A 291 11.05 2.14 -10.35
CA GLY A 291 11.55 2.42 -9.01
C GLY A 291 12.62 1.43 -8.56
N ILE A 292 12.67 1.19 -7.26
CA ILE A 292 13.63 0.27 -6.62
C ILE A 292 12.90 -0.71 -5.70
N PRO A 293 13.45 -1.90 -5.46
CA PRO A 293 12.93 -2.82 -4.46
C PRO A 293 13.18 -2.30 -3.02
N THR A 294 12.42 -2.82 -2.06
CA THR A 294 12.49 -2.39 -0.65
C THR A 294 13.88 -2.58 -0.02
N ALA A 295 14.60 -3.64 -0.40
CA ALA A 295 15.94 -3.93 0.15
C ALA A 295 17.08 -3.17 -0.57
N HIS A 296 16.76 -2.24 -1.50
CA HIS A 296 17.79 -1.51 -2.25
C HIS A 296 18.60 -0.55 -1.34
N PRO A 297 19.93 -0.40 -1.55
CA PRO A 297 20.75 0.51 -0.75
C PRO A 297 20.26 1.97 -0.74
N ASP A 298 19.68 2.45 -1.82
CA ASP A 298 19.16 3.81 -1.95
C ASP A 298 17.73 3.99 -1.39
N PHE A 299 17.18 3.00 -0.69
CA PHE A 299 15.80 3.03 -0.22
C PHE A 299 15.52 4.26 0.66
N PHE A 300 16.42 4.62 1.59
CA PHE A 300 16.26 5.80 2.45
C PHE A 300 16.32 7.11 1.67
N LYS A 301 17.18 7.21 0.65
CA LYS A 301 17.24 8.36 -0.25
C LYS A 301 15.93 8.52 -1.02
N MET A 302 15.35 7.41 -1.51
CA MET A 302 14.04 7.41 -2.15
C MET A 302 12.90 7.80 -1.20
N LEU A 303 12.98 7.45 0.08
CA LEU A 303 11.97 7.90 1.06
C LEU A 303 12.00 9.42 1.26
N VAL A 304 13.19 10.00 1.42
CA VAL A 304 13.33 11.47 1.58
C VAL A 304 12.92 12.18 0.28
N PHE A 305 13.38 11.69 -0.87
CA PHE A 305 12.98 12.18 -2.18
C PHE A 305 11.45 12.17 -2.35
N ASN A 306 10.82 11.03 -2.08
CA ASN A 306 9.36 10.89 -2.16
C ASN A 306 8.65 11.86 -1.22
N ARG A 307 9.15 12.04 0.02
CA ARG A 307 8.57 12.96 1.01
C ARG A 307 8.52 14.40 0.51
N ILE A 308 9.58 14.85 -0.15
CA ILE A 308 9.67 16.19 -0.73
C ILE A 308 8.72 16.31 -1.93
N MET A 309 8.75 15.33 -2.82
CA MET A 309 7.99 15.41 -4.07
C MET A 309 6.47 15.37 -3.90
N GLY A 310 5.96 14.41 -3.14
CA GLY A 310 4.51 14.20 -3.05
C GLY A 310 4.07 13.37 -1.83
N GLY A 311 5.01 13.00 -0.94
CA GLY A 311 4.72 12.14 0.21
C GLY A 311 4.03 12.84 1.39
N GLY A 312 3.48 14.03 1.21
CA GLY A 312 2.77 14.75 2.26
C GLY A 312 2.00 15.97 1.75
N PHE A 313 1.18 16.54 2.63
CA PHE A 313 0.28 17.63 2.29
C PHE A 313 1.01 18.88 1.77
N THR A 314 2.16 19.22 2.34
CA THR A 314 2.99 20.38 1.97
C THR A 314 4.05 20.06 0.90
N SER A 315 3.97 18.90 0.28
CA SER A 315 4.90 18.48 -0.77
C SER A 315 4.76 19.30 -2.05
N ARG A 316 5.81 19.26 -2.90
CA ARG A 316 5.88 20.07 -4.12
C ARG A 316 4.68 19.87 -5.04
N ILE A 317 4.37 18.62 -5.40
CA ILE A 317 3.28 18.30 -6.33
C ILE A 317 1.92 18.68 -5.75
N ASN A 318 1.66 18.41 -4.46
CA ASN A 318 0.39 18.78 -3.86
C ASN A 318 0.24 20.31 -3.77
N THR A 319 1.27 21.00 -3.32
CA THR A 319 1.26 22.48 -3.26
C THR A 319 1.08 23.10 -4.65
N ASN A 320 1.72 22.55 -5.69
CA ASN A 320 1.57 23.05 -7.06
C ASN A 320 0.15 22.80 -7.58
N LEU A 321 -0.25 21.53 -7.71
CA LEU A 321 -1.50 21.16 -8.39
C LEU A 321 -2.76 21.57 -7.61
N ARG A 322 -2.71 21.50 -6.27
CA ARG A 322 -3.86 21.84 -5.43
C ARG A 322 -3.91 23.31 -5.07
N GLU A 323 -2.86 23.83 -4.38
CA GLU A 323 -2.92 25.15 -3.76
C GLU A 323 -2.72 26.27 -4.81
N ARG A 324 -1.72 26.12 -5.70
CA ARG A 324 -1.37 27.17 -6.67
C ARG A 324 -2.25 27.12 -7.92
N ARG A 325 -2.54 25.93 -8.44
CA ARG A 325 -3.26 25.75 -9.71
C ARG A 325 -4.73 25.43 -9.54
N GLY A 326 -5.16 24.86 -8.42
CA GLY A 326 -6.54 24.47 -8.18
C GLY A 326 -7.04 23.40 -9.16
N PHE A 327 -6.16 22.53 -9.67
CA PHE A 327 -6.52 21.49 -10.63
C PHE A 327 -7.16 20.27 -9.97
N THR A 328 -6.88 20.04 -8.69
CA THR A 328 -7.25 18.85 -7.94
C THR A 328 -7.51 19.17 -6.47
N TYR A 329 -8.17 18.28 -5.76
CA TYR A 329 -8.27 18.26 -4.30
C TYR A 329 -7.04 17.65 -3.61
N GLY A 330 -6.20 16.93 -4.33
CA GLY A 330 -4.96 16.36 -3.82
C GLY A 330 -4.14 15.66 -4.89
N ALA A 331 -2.83 15.75 -4.73
CA ALA A 331 -1.86 15.05 -5.56
C ALA A 331 -0.75 14.50 -4.67
N ASN A 332 -0.29 13.31 -4.97
CA ASN A 332 0.74 12.65 -4.19
C ASN A 332 1.77 11.94 -5.08
N THR A 333 2.91 11.56 -4.48
CA THR A 333 3.82 10.60 -5.09
C THR A 333 3.93 9.36 -4.23
N GLN A 334 4.18 8.24 -4.88
CA GLN A 334 4.42 6.96 -4.22
C GLN A 334 5.74 6.35 -4.67
N ASN A 335 6.53 5.91 -3.69
CA ASN A 335 7.64 4.99 -3.89
C ASN A 335 7.10 3.57 -3.60
N ALA A 336 6.48 2.95 -4.61
CA ALA A 336 5.88 1.62 -4.51
C ALA A 336 6.98 0.55 -4.63
N ALA A 337 7.79 0.43 -3.56
CA ALA A 337 8.85 -0.55 -3.48
C ALA A 337 8.28 -1.91 -3.09
N LEU A 338 8.49 -2.91 -3.94
CA LEU A 338 8.10 -4.30 -3.76
C LEU A 338 9.33 -5.16 -3.41
N GLN A 339 9.18 -6.47 -3.37
CA GLN A 339 10.26 -7.37 -2.96
C GLN A 339 11.46 -7.37 -3.93
N ASN A 340 11.22 -7.45 -5.24
CA ASN A 340 12.29 -7.53 -6.25
C ASN A 340 12.16 -6.51 -7.38
N ALA A 341 11.23 -5.55 -7.27
CA ALA A 341 11.05 -4.43 -8.19
C ALA A 341 10.33 -3.28 -7.47
N GLY A 342 9.99 -2.22 -8.18
CA GLY A 342 9.18 -1.12 -7.66
C GLY A 342 8.87 -0.10 -8.73
N THR A 343 8.03 0.87 -8.43
CA THR A 343 7.77 2.04 -9.28
C THR A 343 7.74 3.30 -8.44
N PHE A 344 8.15 4.41 -9.03
CA PHE A 344 7.95 5.73 -8.45
C PHE A 344 7.02 6.51 -9.38
N TYR A 345 5.94 7.06 -8.85
CA TYR A 345 4.98 7.82 -9.64
C TYR A 345 4.28 8.91 -8.84
N ALA A 346 3.91 9.99 -9.55
CA ALA A 346 2.92 10.96 -9.10
C ALA A 346 1.54 10.52 -9.57
N SER A 347 0.52 10.69 -8.73
CA SER A 347 -0.87 10.42 -9.08
C SER A 347 -1.81 11.51 -8.57
N SER A 348 -2.87 11.76 -9.35
CA SER A 348 -3.92 12.71 -9.00
C SER A 348 -5.17 12.48 -9.85
N SER A 349 -6.34 12.86 -9.30
CA SER A 349 -7.57 13.07 -10.08
C SER A 349 -7.73 14.56 -10.32
N VAL A 350 -7.62 14.98 -11.57
CA VAL A 350 -7.64 16.41 -11.99
C VAL A 350 -8.88 16.70 -12.82
N ARG A 351 -9.33 17.97 -12.85
CA ARG A 351 -10.42 18.38 -13.76
C ARG A 351 -10.05 18.07 -15.20
N THR A 352 -10.99 17.53 -15.98
CA THR A 352 -10.77 17.10 -17.38
C THR A 352 -10.13 18.20 -18.23
N ASN A 353 -10.60 19.45 -18.13
CA ASN A 353 -10.07 20.58 -18.88
C ASN A 353 -8.69 21.09 -18.41
N ALA A 354 -8.13 20.51 -17.35
CA ALA A 354 -6.80 20.85 -16.82
C ALA A 354 -5.79 19.70 -16.99
N THR A 355 -6.17 18.60 -17.63
CA THR A 355 -5.39 17.37 -17.68
C THR A 355 -4.00 17.56 -18.30
N ASP A 356 -3.91 18.19 -19.47
CA ASP A 356 -2.64 18.48 -20.16
C ASP A 356 -1.74 19.40 -19.34
N SER A 357 -2.34 20.41 -18.71
CA SER A 357 -1.64 21.37 -17.85
C SER A 357 -1.16 20.73 -16.55
N ALA A 358 -1.94 19.82 -15.97
CA ALA A 358 -1.53 19.06 -14.77
C ALA A 358 -0.35 18.14 -15.07
N LEU A 359 -0.35 17.45 -16.22
CA LEU A 359 0.80 16.65 -16.67
C LEU A 359 2.04 17.52 -16.83
N ALA A 360 1.91 18.71 -17.44
CA ALA A 360 3.01 19.66 -17.60
C ALA A 360 3.57 20.13 -16.25
N GLU A 361 2.70 20.42 -15.27
CA GLU A 361 3.15 20.83 -13.94
C GLU A 361 3.83 19.69 -13.16
N VAL A 362 3.39 18.45 -13.29
CA VAL A 362 4.11 17.30 -12.72
C VAL A 362 5.50 17.18 -13.33
N MET A 363 5.62 17.32 -14.66
CA MET A 363 6.92 17.30 -15.35
C MET A 363 7.80 18.48 -14.94
N ASN A 364 7.23 19.66 -14.73
CA ASN A 364 7.95 20.83 -14.23
C ASN A 364 8.56 20.54 -12.85
N GLU A 365 7.80 19.96 -11.92
CA GLU A 365 8.31 19.61 -10.59
C GLU A 365 9.38 18.50 -10.66
N PHE A 366 9.24 17.50 -11.54
CA PHE A 366 10.28 16.52 -11.78
C PHE A 366 11.56 17.18 -12.31
N ASN A 367 11.46 18.06 -13.28
CA ASN A 367 12.60 18.79 -13.84
C ASN A 367 13.26 19.70 -12.80
N ARG A 368 12.48 20.39 -11.96
CA ARG A 368 13.00 21.21 -10.86
C ARG A 368 13.78 20.35 -9.85
N MET A 369 13.26 19.16 -9.51
CA MET A 369 13.94 18.26 -8.58
C MET A 369 15.28 17.72 -9.13
N VAL A 370 15.36 17.55 -10.46
CA VAL A 370 16.60 17.13 -11.14
C VAL A 370 17.61 18.27 -11.22
N ASN A 371 17.16 19.48 -11.54
CA ASN A 371 18.05 20.60 -11.94
C ASN A 371 18.33 21.61 -10.82
N GLU A 372 17.40 21.76 -9.87
CA GLU A 372 17.52 22.75 -8.79
C GLU A 372 17.93 22.06 -7.47
N GLN A 373 18.74 22.75 -6.69
CA GLN A 373 19.06 22.27 -5.34
C GLN A 373 17.81 22.38 -4.45
N VAL A 374 17.57 21.33 -3.65
CA VAL A 374 16.47 21.36 -2.68
C VAL A 374 16.79 22.41 -1.60
N PRO A 375 15.88 23.37 -1.34
CA PRO A 375 16.06 24.33 -0.26
C PRO A 375 16.29 23.63 1.08
N ALA A 376 17.21 24.19 1.89
CA ALA A 376 17.59 23.59 3.17
C ALA A 376 16.40 23.40 4.11
N GLU A 377 15.49 24.35 4.18
CA GLU A 377 14.28 24.28 5.01
C GLU A 377 13.34 23.14 4.56
N GLU A 378 13.10 23.02 3.26
CA GLU A 378 12.26 21.97 2.68
C GLU A 378 12.84 20.56 2.94
N TYR A 379 14.15 20.42 2.72
CA TYR A 379 14.88 19.18 3.01
C TYR A 379 14.79 18.83 4.51
N GLN A 380 15.09 19.77 5.38
CA GLN A 380 15.10 19.53 6.83
C GLN A 380 13.69 19.18 7.33
N ALA A 381 12.65 19.85 6.82
CA ALA A 381 11.27 19.54 7.16
C ALA A 381 10.88 18.11 6.74
N ALA A 382 11.32 17.65 5.56
CA ALA A 382 11.07 16.30 5.09
C ALA A 382 11.75 15.23 5.95
N VAL A 383 13.04 15.40 6.26
CA VAL A 383 13.79 14.49 7.13
C VAL A 383 13.19 14.46 8.53
N ASN A 384 12.96 15.61 9.14
CA ASN A 384 12.39 15.71 10.48
C ASN A 384 11.03 15.03 10.58
N ASN A 385 10.18 15.20 9.56
CA ASN A 385 8.86 14.53 9.51
C ASN A 385 9.00 13.00 9.46
N LEU A 386 9.86 12.47 8.59
CA LEU A 386 10.07 11.03 8.47
C LEU A 386 10.62 10.41 9.76
N VAL A 387 11.61 11.07 10.36
CA VAL A 387 12.25 10.64 11.62
C VAL A 387 11.26 10.69 12.80
N ALA A 388 10.48 11.77 12.91
CA ALA A 388 9.54 11.97 14.01
C ALA A 388 8.29 11.09 13.89
N SER A 389 7.82 10.78 12.66
CA SER A 389 6.62 9.95 12.44
C SER A 389 6.88 8.45 12.57
N PHE A 390 8.13 8.00 12.48
CA PHE A 390 8.44 6.56 12.49
C PHE A 390 7.93 5.82 13.75
N PRO A 391 8.09 6.32 15.00
CA PRO A 391 7.56 5.65 16.18
C PRO A 391 6.06 5.39 16.14
N ALA A 392 5.27 6.31 15.56
CA ALA A 392 3.84 6.13 15.39
C ALA A 392 3.51 4.96 14.46
N SER A 393 4.35 4.69 13.45
CA SER A 393 4.16 3.61 12.48
C SER A 393 4.42 2.18 13.02
N VAL A 394 4.74 2.04 14.30
CA VAL A 394 4.99 0.77 15.01
C VAL A 394 4.33 0.78 16.40
N GLN A 395 3.34 1.65 16.60
CA GLN A 395 2.70 1.86 17.89
C GLN A 395 1.78 0.69 18.29
N SER A 396 0.98 0.17 17.36
CA SER A 396 0.16 -0.99 17.61
C SER A 396 0.93 -2.30 17.36
N VAL A 397 0.43 -3.42 17.91
CA VAL A 397 1.02 -4.76 17.66
C VAL A 397 0.84 -5.16 16.19
N GLN A 398 -0.23 -4.74 15.54
CA GLN A 398 -0.51 -5.01 14.13
C GLN A 398 0.45 -4.24 13.20
N GLU A 399 0.67 -2.95 13.46
CA GLU A 399 1.61 -2.12 12.68
C GLU A 399 3.04 -2.64 12.82
N LEU A 400 3.45 -2.94 14.06
CA LEU A 400 4.76 -3.54 14.32
C LEU A 400 4.90 -4.87 13.58
N ALA A 401 3.90 -5.76 13.65
CA ALA A 401 3.92 -7.02 12.92
C ALA A 401 4.04 -6.82 11.40
N GLY A 402 3.39 -5.79 10.84
CA GLY A 402 3.53 -5.43 9.42
C GLY A 402 4.95 -5.05 9.04
N ARG A 403 5.63 -4.27 9.87
CA ARG A 403 7.04 -3.92 9.68
C ARG A 403 7.96 -5.13 9.80
N LEU A 404 7.77 -5.94 10.84
CA LEU A 404 8.59 -7.13 11.07
C LEU A 404 8.39 -8.20 9.99
N GLN A 405 7.17 -8.36 9.47
CA GLN A 405 6.90 -9.20 8.30
C GLN A 405 7.79 -8.84 7.11
N THR A 406 7.96 -7.54 6.82
CA THR A 406 8.82 -7.09 5.73
C THR A 406 10.27 -7.57 5.92
N LEU A 407 10.80 -7.50 7.14
CA LEU A 407 12.15 -8.00 7.44
C LEU A 407 12.26 -9.50 7.18
N LEU A 408 11.29 -10.26 7.70
CA LEU A 408 11.29 -11.73 7.61
C LEU A 408 11.17 -12.24 6.16
N ILE A 409 10.29 -11.61 5.38
CA ILE A 409 9.99 -12.04 4.01
C ILE A 409 11.04 -11.57 3.01
N TYR A 410 11.62 -10.37 3.22
CA TYR A 410 12.63 -9.82 2.31
C TYR A 410 14.07 -10.14 2.72
N GLY A 411 14.24 -10.95 3.78
CA GLY A 411 15.56 -11.37 4.26
C GLY A 411 16.41 -10.21 4.79
N MET A 412 15.76 -9.18 5.36
CA MET A 412 16.45 -8.02 5.90
C MET A 412 16.94 -8.31 7.33
N PRO A 413 17.99 -7.59 7.82
CA PRO A 413 18.45 -7.73 9.20
C PRO A 413 17.31 -7.51 10.21
N LEU A 414 17.24 -8.33 11.26
CA LEU A 414 16.16 -8.26 12.25
C LEU A 414 16.21 -6.99 13.09
N ASP A 415 17.36 -6.35 13.19
CA ASP A 415 17.61 -5.07 13.88
C ASP A 415 17.46 -3.84 12.96
N TYR A 416 17.05 -4.03 11.72
CA TYR A 416 16.95 -2.99 10.68
C TYR A 416 16.24 -1.71 11.16
N TYR A 417 15.20 -1.85 11.97
CA TYR A 417 14.42 -0.70 12.46
C TYR A 417 15.06 0.00 13.66
N ASN A 418 16.06 -0.59 14.31
CA ASN A 418 16.77 0.06 15.43
C ASN A 418 17.65 1.23 14.95
N THR A 419 18.15 1.16 13.71
CA THR A 419 18.95 2.23 13.09
C THR A 419 18.17 3.00 12.00
N TYR A 420 16.87 2.76 11.89
CA TYR A 420 16.06 3.34 10.80
C TYR A 420 16.02 4.87 10.81
N ARG A 421 15.87 5.46 12.01
CA ARG A 421 15.80 6.92 12.19
C ARG A 421 17.15 7.59 11.92
N GLU A 422 18.24 6.99 12.38
CA GLU A 422 19.61 7.45 12.14
C GLU A 422 19.94 7.39 10.64
N ARG A 423 19.55 6.32 9.96
CA ARG A 423 19.74 6.17 8.51
C ARG A 423 18.93 7.19 7.71
N LEU A 424 17.70 7.51 8.14
CA LEU A 424 16.93 8.61 7.55
C LEU A 424 17.60 9.96 7.77
N ALA A 425 18.06 10.24 8.99
CA ALA A 425 18.72 11.50 9.35
C ALA A 425 20.09 11.68 8.66
N ALA A 426 20.75 10.58 8.29
CA ALA A 426 22.03 10.59 7.58
C ALA A 426 21.93 10.88 6.08
N VAL A 427 20.73 10.79 5.48
CA VAL A 427 20.54 11.12 4.04
C VAL A 427 20.78 12.62 3.87
N THR A 428 21.57 13.02 2.91
CA THR A 428 21.91 14.43 2.63
C THR A 428 21.11 15.01 1.45
N ALA A 429 20.95 16.33 1.39
CA ALA A 429 20.27 17.00 0.29
C ALA A 429 20.94 16.72 -1.09
N PRO A 430 22.28 16.71 -1.22
CA PRO A 430 22.93 16.29 -2.47
C PRO A 430 22.60 14.85 -2.89
N GLU A 431 22.49 13.91 -1.96
CA GLU A 431 22.09 12.52 -2.27
C GLU A 431 20.65 12.44 -2.76
N VAL A 432 19.74 13.24 -2.20
CA VAL A 432 18.35 13.33 -2.66
C VAL A 432 18.29 13.87 -4.08
N GLN A 433 19.09 14.87 -4.43
CA GLN A 433 19.17 15.37 -5.81
C GLN A 433 19.82 14.33 -6.74
N ALA A 434 20.86 13.64 -6.28
CA ALA A 434 21.52 12.60 -7.07
C ALA A 434 20.57 11.47 -7.44
N ILE A 435 19.74 10.99 -6.48
CA ILE A 435 18.75 9.95 -6.75
C ILE A 435 17.66 10.46 -7.70
N ALA A 436 17.25 11.73 -7.60
CA ALA A 436 16.31 12.32 -8.55
C ALA A 436 16.88 12.31 -9.98
N ARG A 437 18.12 12.75 -10.19
CA ARG A 437 18.80 12.72 -11.49
C ARG A 437 18.94 11.30 -12.05
N GLN A 438 19.22 10.33 -11.20
CA GLN A 438 19.36 8.94 -11.61
C GLN A 438 18.01 8.32 -12.01
N ARG A 439 16.92 8.64 -11.30
CA ARG A 439 15.64 7.96 -11.45
C ARG A 439 14.69 8.67 -12.40
N LEU A 440 14.64 9.99 -12.41
CA LEU A 440 13.77 10.76 -13.30
C LEU A 440 14.38 11.00 -14.69
N ALA A 441 15.07 9.97 -15.23
CA ALA A 441 15.60 10.07 -16.57
C ALA A 441 14.47 10.29 -17.59
N PRO A 442 14.55 11.31 -18.47
CA PRO A 442 13.45 11.68 -19.35
C PRO A 442 12.95 10.54 -20.24
N ASN A 443 13.85 9.68 -20.73
CA ASN A 443 13.53 8.53 -21.58
C ASN A 443 12.80 7.38 -20.86
N ALA A 444 12.76 7.38 -19.52
CA ALA A 444 12.07 6.37 -18.72
C ALA A 444 10.65 6.80 -18.29
N ILE A 445 10.25 8.04 -18.56
CA ILE A 445 8.96 8.57 -18.13
C ILE A 445 7.81 7.86 -18.85
N THR A 446 6.90 7.34 -18.06
CA THR A 446 5.61 6.81 -18.52
C THR A 446 4.49 7.62 -17.87
N MET A 447 3.52 8.02 -18.69
CA MET A 447 2.29 8.65 -18.24
C MET A 447 1.11 7.75 -18.57
N VAL A 448 0.19 7.61 -17.62
CA VAL A 448 -1.11 6.97 -17.86
C VAL A 448 -2.19 7.97 -17.52
N VAL A 449 -3.14 8.12 -18.42
CA VAL A 449 -4.26 9.04 -18.27
C VAL A 449 -5.56 8.32 -18.61
N VAL A 450 -6.48 8.32 -17.66
CA VAL A 450 -7.83 7.77 -17.85
C VAL A 450 -8.82 8.91 -17.75
N GLY A 451 -9.53 9.20 -18.83
CA GLY A 451 -10.45 10.33 -18.89
C GLY A 451 -11.23 10.38 -20.21
N ASP A 452 -11.99 11.45 -20.42
CA ASP A 452 -12.76 11.68 -21.65
C ASP A 452 -11.85 12.07 -22.81
N LEU A 453 -11.49 11.12 -23.67
CA LEU A 453 -10.55 11.33 -24.78
C LEU A 453 -11.02 12.37 -25.77
N ALA A 454 -12.34 12.54 -25.97
CA ALA A 454 -12.87 13.58 -26.83
C ALA A 454 -12.40 14.98 -26.41
N THR A 455 -12.16 15.16 -25.11
CA THR A 455 -11.71 16.43 -24.52
C THR A 455 -10.19 16.50 -24.35
N ILE A 456 -9.54 15.41 -23.92
CA ILE A 456 -8.15 15.46 -23.44
C ILE A 456 -7.10 15.07 -24.49
N GLU A 457 -7.43 14.25 -25.50
CA GLU A 457 -6.42 13.68 -26.41
C GLU A 457 -5.67 14.76 -27.20
N ALA A 458 -6.38 15.70 -27.84
CA ALA A 458 -5.74 16.72 -28.66
C ALA A 458 -4.83 17.67 -27.85
N PRO A 459 -5.24 18.21 -26.70
CA PRO A 459 -4.35 19.02 -25.84
C PRO A 459 -3.11 18.24 -25.37
N ILE A 460 -3.24 16.96 -24.98
CA ILE A 460 -2.10 16.15 -24.56
C ILE A 460 -1.11 15.91 -25.70
N ARG A 461 -1.60 15.60 -26.90
CA ARG A 461 -0.75 15.43 -28.10
C ARG A 461 0.02 16.70 -28.45
N ALA A 462 -0.62 17.86 -28.30
CA ALA A 462 0.00 19.17 -28.55
C ALA A 462 1.19 19.47 -27.60
N ARG A 463 1.24 18.86 -26.42
CA ARG A 463 2.34 19.01 -25.45
C ARG A 463 3.60 18.27 -25.83
N ASN A 464 3.55 17.29 -26.73
CA ASN A 464 4.70 16.48 -27.16
C ASN A 464 5.46 15.82 -26.01
N PHE A 465 4.74 15.26 -25.02
CA PHE A 465 5.35 14.55 -23.89
C PHE A 465 6.07 13.24 -24.28
N GLY A 466 5.80 12.71 -25.47
CA GLY A 466 6.37 11.46 -25.97
C GLY A 466 5.39 10.73 -26.90
N ALA A 467 5.68 9.48 -27.20
CA ALA A 467 4.81 8.62 -27.99
C ALA A 467 3.44 8.42 -27.31
N VAL A 468 2.34 8.69 -28.03
CA VAL A 468 0.98 8.57 -27.50
C VAL A 468 0.35 7.28 -28.01
N GLU A 469 -0.04 6.41 -27.07
CA GLU A 469 -0.75 5.16 -27.29
C GLU A 469 -2.17 5.27 -26.72
N VAL A 470 -3.15 4.67 -27.38
CA VAL A 470 -4.51 4.51 -26.83
C VAL A 470 -4.72 3.03 -26.48
N TRP A 471 -5.09 2.80 -25.25
CA TRP A 471 -5.38 1.45 -24.74
C TRP A 471 -6.84 1.36 -24.32
N ASP A 472 -7.40 0.15 -24.34
CA ASP A 472 -8.70 -0.09 -23.71
C ASP A 472 -8.58 -0.17 -22.17
N ARG A 473 -9.71 -0.19 -21.46
CA ARG A 473 -9.75 -0.31 -20.00
C ARG A 473 -9.17 -1.64 -19.47
N ASN A 474 -8.97 -2.63 -20.34
CA ASN A 474 -8.37 -3.91 -20.00
C ASN A 474 -6.87 -3.93 -20.27
N GLY A 475 -6.30 -2.82 -20.76
CA GLY A 475 -4.88 -2.65 -21.02
C GLY A 475 -4.42 -3.27 -22.35
N VAL A 476 -5.33 -3.40 -23.32
CA VAL A 476 -5.01 -3.79 -24.70
C VAL A 476 -4.77 -2.54 -25.52
N LYS A 477 -3.62 -2.46 -26.19
CA LYS A 477 -3.30 -1.35 -27.09
C LYS A 477 -4.23 -1.38 -28.30
N LEU A 478 -4.88 -0.26 -28.59
CA LEU A 478 -5.80 -0.07 -29.72
C LEU A 478 -5.12 0.64 -30.88
N LYS A 479 -4.31 1.68 -30.59
CA LYS A 479 -3.54 2.46 -31.59
C LYS A 479 -2.38 3.23 -30.95
#